data_4cea81535f002c8688c026733cc5a335
#
_entry.id   4cea81535f002c8688c026733cc5a335
#
_cell.length_a   1.000
_cell.length_b   1.000
_cell.length_c   1.000
_cell.angle_alpha   90.00
_cell.angle_beta   90.00
_cell.angle_gamma   90.00
#
_symmetry.space_group_name_H-M   'P 1'
#
loop_
_entity.id
_entity.type
_entity.pdbx_description
1 polymer ?
#
loop_
_entity_poly.entity_id
_entity_poly.type
_entity_poly.pdbx_seq_one_letter_code
_entity_poly.pdbx_strand_id
1 'polypeptide(L)'
;MLKDMETIVRLCKSRGYVYPGSEIYGGLANTWDYGPLGVELKNNVKEAWRKKFIQENKNIVGLDAAILMNPETWVASGHVSGFSDPLLDCKECKTRHRADKLIESFAHDKGEDIVADGWTDEQMLNYINDNKILCPKCGKLNYTNIRKFNLMFKTFQGVTEDSTSTVFLRPETAQGIFVDFKNVMRTTRKKIPMGIAQIGKAFRNEITPGNFTFRTREFEQMELEFFCKPGTDIEWWKYWKEFCKNWLLNLGMKEENIRLRDHSPEELVFYSKGTTDIEFAFPFGWGELWGIADRTDYDLKAHQTHSKEDMSYLDPETNEKYIPYCIEPSVGADRVTLAFLCNAYEEQELGEGDTRIVLHLHPALAPYKAAILPLSKKLNDKADEVFQTLAKAFPVDYDEAGSIGKRYRRQDEIGTPYCITVDFDTLEDNQVTVRDRDTMEQIRIPIDQVEKYISEKIEF
;
A
#
# COMPACT_ATOMS: atom_id res chain seq x y z
N MET A 1 6.03 -11.80 17.01
CA MET A 1 6.42 -11.22 15.70
C MET A 1 6.60 -12.36 14.71
N LEU A 2 6.06 -12.24 13.50
CA LEU A 2 6.20 -13.21 12.41
C LEU A 2 7.68 -13.41 12.08
N LYS A 3 8.15 -14.67 12.02
CA LYS A 3 9.59 -14.98 11.91
C LYS A 3 10.13 -14.92 10.47
N ASP A 4 9.28 -15.20 9.47
CA ASP A 4 9.69 -15.25 8.07
C ASP A 4 8.56 -14.92 7.11
N MET A 5 8.93 -14.47 5.91
CA MET A 5 7.99 -14.15 4.84
C MET A 5 7.32 -15.39 4.23
N GLU A 6 7.98 -16.55 4.28
CA GLU A 6 7.46 -17.77 3.67
C GLU A 6 6.15 -18.21 4.33
N THR A 7 6.05 -18.02 5.65
CA THR A 7 4.83 -18.31 6.42
C THR A 7 3.65 -17.48 5.93
N ILE A 8 3.79 -16.18 5.75
CA ILE A 8 2.73 -15.32 5.21
C ILE A 8 2.41 -15.67 3.75
N VAL A 9 3.42 -15.89 2.93
CA VAL A 9 3.22 -16.27 1.51
C VAL A 9 2.43 -17.58 1.42
N ARG A 10 2.78 -18.58 2.23
CA ARG A 10 2.07 -19.87 2.29
C ARG A 10 0.62 -19.70 2.73
N LEU A 11 0.36 -18.91 3.79
CA LEU A 11 -0.99 -18.60 4.24
C LEU A 11 -1.80 -17.91 3.13
N CYS A 12 -1.26 -16.86 2.54
CA CYS A 12 -1.92 -16.10 1.49
C CYS A 12 -2.30 -16.97 0.29
N LYS A 13 -1.39 -17.83 -0.17
CA LYS A 13 -1.66 -18.76 -1.27
C LYS A 13 -2.71 -19.80 -0.92
N SER A 14 -2.60 -20.42 0.26
CA SER A 14 -3.49 -21.51 0.68
C SER A 14 -4.90 -21.03 1.02
N ARG A 15 -5.08 -19.77 1.41
CA ARG A 15 -6.37 -19.21 1.84
C ARG A 15 -7.00 -18.26 0.80
N GLY A 16 -6.37 -18.06 -0.34
CA GLY A 16 -6.94 -17.26 -1.41
C GLY A 16 -6.84 -15.76 -1.20
N TYR A 17 -5.79 -15.31 -0.51
CA TYR A 17 -5.43 -13.90 -0.44
C TYR A 17 -4.67 -13.45 -1.68
N VAL A 18 -3.63 -14.20 -2.05
CA VAL A 18 -2.77 -13.83 -3.20
C VAL A 18 -2.31 -15.10 -3.91
N TYR A 19 -2.35 -15.09 -5.23
CA TYR A 19 -1.86 -16.15 -6.11
C TYR A 19 -0.70 -15.66 -6.97
N PRO A 20 0.21 -16.55 -7.43
CA PRO A 20 1.16 -16.20 -8.48
C PRO A 20 0.41 -15.80 -9.77
N GLY A 21 0.75 -14.64 -10.32
CA GLY A 21 0.12 -14.17 -11.56
C GLY A 21 0.45 -15.10 -12.73
N SER A 22 -0.58 -15.51 -13.50
CA SER A 22 -0.45 -16.40 -14.66
C SER A 22 0.20 -17.75 -14.35
N GLU A 23 -0.07 -18.33 -13.18
CA GLU A 23 0.59 -19.53 -12.66
C GLU A 23 0.52 -20.73 -13.62
N ILE A 24 -0.60 -20.91 -14.34
CA ILE A 24 -0.78 -22.01 -15.31
C ILE A 24 0.22 -21.99 -16.48
N TYR A 25 0.86 -20.83 -16.72
CA TYR A 25 1.90 -20.66 -17.75
C TYR A 25 3.31 -20.54 -17.13
N GLY A 26 3.48 -20.94 -15.87
CA GLY A 26 4.75 -20.85 -15.15
C GLY A 26 4.97 -19.50 -14.45
N GLY A 27 3.98 -18.62 -14.48
CA GLY A 27 4.01 -17.32 -13.84
C GLY A 27 4.84 -16.27 -14.57
N LEU A 28 4.78 -15.03 -14.06
CA LEU A 28 5.66 -13.94 -14.44
C LEU A 28 6.37 -13.43 -13.17
N ALA A 29 7.69 -13.27 -13.25
CA ALA A 29 8.51 -12.97 -12.08
C ALA A 29 7.96 -11.81 -11.23
N ASN A 30 7.65 -12.13 -9.97
CA ASN A 30 7.08 -11.23 -8.95
C ASN A 30 5.82 -10.46 -9.41
N THR A 31 4.95 -11.16 -10.12
CA THR A 31 3.60 -10.71 -10.48
C THR A 31 2.59 -11.53 -9.68
N TRP A 32 1.62 -10.86 -9.09
CA TRP A 32 0.69 -11.44 -8.13
C TRP A 32 -0.74 -11.05 -8.44
N ASP A 33 -1.66 -11.99 -8.31
CA ASP A 33 -3.10 -11.78 -8.41
C ASP A 33 -3.71 -11.80 -7.01
N TYR A 34 -4.55 -10.82 -6.67
CA TYR A 34 -5.33 -10.87 -5.45
C TYR A 34 -6.51 -11.82 -5.62
N GLY A 35 -6.55 -12.86 -4.79
CA GLY A 35 -7.65 -13.81 -4.74
C GLY A 35 -8.89 -13.26 -4.02
N PRO A 36 -9.94 -14.08 -3.82
CA PRO A 36 -11.20 -13.63 -3.24
C PRO A 36 -11.07 -12.92 -1.89
N LEU A 37 -10.26 -13.42 -0.96
CA LEU A 37 -10.02 -12.76 0.31
C LEU A 37 -9.09 -11.54 0.18
N GLY A 38 -8.12 -11.63 -0.72
CA GLY A 38 -7.16 -10.56 -0.92
C GLY A 38 -7.78 -9.31 -1.53
N VAL A 39 -8.69 -9.46 -2.51
CA VAL A 39 -9.37 -8.32 -3.12
C VAL A 39 -10.28 -7.61 -2.11
N GLU A 40 -10.98 -8.36 -1.25
CA GLU A 40 -11.81 -7.76 -0.19
C GLU A 40 -10.95 -7.03 0.84
N LEU A 41 -9.85 -7.64 1.33
CA LEU A 41 -8.94 -6.97 2.26
C LEU A 41 -8.37 -5.67 1.66
N LYS A 42 -7.86 -5.74 0.43
CA LYS A 42 -7.27 -4.58 -0.25
C LYS A 42 -8.31 -3.47 -0.51
N ASN A 43 -9.53 -3.84 -0.88
CA ASN A 43 -10.62 -2.87 -1.05
C ASN A 43 -11.00 -2.22 0.28
N ASN A 44 -11.07 -2.99 1.37
CA ASN A 44 -11.33 -2.45 2.70
C ASN A 44 -10.23 -1.49 3.16
N VAL A 45 -8.97 -1.77 2.87
CA VAL A 45 -7.84 -0.86 3.13
C VAL A 45 -8.00 0.45 2.35
N LYS A 46 -8.30 0.37 1.05
CA LYS A 46 -8.53 1.55 0.20
C LYS A 46 -9.74 2.35 0.66
N GLU A 47 -10.83 1.69 1.04
CA GLU A 47 -12.04 2.36 1.53
C GLU A 47 -11.81 3.01 2.90
N ALA A 48 -11.06 2.38 3.81
CA ALA A 48 -10.66 2.97 5.07
C ALA A 48 -9.83 4.25 4.85
N TRP A 49 -8.92 4.23 3.87
CA TRP A 49 -8.15 5.41 3.48
C TRP A 49 -9.07 6.49 2.86
N ARG A 50 -9.91 6.12 1.89
CA ARG A 50 -10.86 7.05 1.24
C ARG A 50 -11.78 7.72 2.26
N LYS A 51 -12.28 6.95 3.24
CA LYS A 51 -13.13 7.48 4.32
C LYS A 51 -12.40 8.56 5.12
N LYS A 52 -11.19 8.28 5.63
CA LYS A 52 -10.46 9.21 6.51
C LYS A 52 -9.84 10.38 5.76
N PHE A 53 -9.23 10.15 4.59
CA PHE A 53 -8.50 11.19 3.87
C PHE A 53 -9.41 12.07 3.01
N ILE A 54 -10.50 11.53 2.46
CA ILE A 54 -11.38 12.27 1.54
C ILE A 54 -12.73 12.58 2.20
N GLN A 55 -13.48 11.55 2.61
CA GLN A 55 -14.88 11.71 3.02
C GLN A 55 -15.03 12.52 4.31
N GLU A 56 -14.21 12.24 5.31
CA GLU A 56 -14.24 12.93 6.63
C GLU A 56 -13.49 14.26 6.62
N ASN A 57 -12.91 14.66 5.47
CA ASN A 57 -12.13 15.89 5.36
C ASN A 57 -12.77 16.87 4.36
N LYS A 58 -13.36 17.93 4.88
CA LYS A 58 -14.06 18.93 4.06
C LYS A 58 -13.20 19.65 3.01
N ASN A 59 -11.89 19.63 3.18
CA ASN A 59 -10.95 20.35 2.31
C ASN A 59 -10.29 19.45 1.28
N ILE A 60 -10.61 18.14 1.25
CA ILE A 60 -10.01 17.19 0.30
C ILE A 60 -11.06 16.70 -0.67
N VAL A 61 -10.66 16.48 -1.91
CA VAL A 61 -11.48 15.94 -2.98
C VAL A 61 -10.76 14.79 -3.68
N GLY A 62 -11.53 13.88 -4.26
CA GLY A 62 -10.99 12.76 -5.05
C GLY A 62 -10.79 13.15 -6.51
N LEU A 63 -9.82 12.51 -7.13
CA LEU A 63 -9.53 12.53 -8.57
C LEU A 63 -9.25 11.11 -9.05
N ASP A 64 -9.60 10.81 -10.29
CA ASP A 64 -9.16 9.62 -11.00
C ASP A 64 -8.62 10.03 -12.38
N ALA A 65 -7.32 10.34 -12.43
CA ALA A 65 -6.64 10.72 -13.65
C ALA A 65 -6.32 9.48 -14.51
N ALA A 66 -6.26 9.66 -15.83
CA ALA A 66 -5.92 8.60 -16.75
C ALA A 66 -4.50 8.04 -16.51
N ILE A 67 -4.31 6.74 -16.73
CA ILE A 67 -2.98 6.09 -16.68
C ILE A 67 -2.13 6.58 -17.85
N LEU A 68 -2.70 6.64 -19.05
CA LEU A 68 -2.03 7.15 -20.25
C LEU A 68 -2.21 8.67 -20.29
N MET A 69 -1.11 9.38 -20.23
CA MET A 69 -1.07 10.83 -20.21
C MET A 69 -0.19 11.33 -21.35
N ASN A 70 -0.33 12.61 -21.70
CA ASN A 70 0.58 13.23 -22.66
C ASN A 70 2.03 13.03 -22.21
N PRO A 71 2.93 12.52 -23.07
CA PRO A 71 4.35 12.31 -22.73
C PRO A 71 5.06 13.54 -22.17
N GLU A 72 4.64 14.73 -22.56
CA GLU A 72 5.18 15.98 -22.04
C GLU A 72 5.00 16.16 -20.52
N THR A 73 4.00 15.51 -19.94
CA THR A 73 3.84 15.45 -18.48
C THR A 73 5.08 14.85 -17.81
N TRP A 74 5.62 13.80 -18.39
CA TRP A 74 6.77 13.07 -17.85
C TRP A 74 8.11 13.76 -18.18
N VAL A 75 8.14 14.54 -19.24
CA VAL A 75 9.26 15.44 -19.56
C VAL A 75 9.31 16.59 -18.55
N ALA A 76 8.16 17.24 -18.32
CA ALA A 76 8.03 18.37 -17.39
C ALA A 76 8.39 17.99 -15.96
N SER A 77 7.90 16.82 -15.48
CA SER A 77 8.19 16.32 -14.14
C SER A 77 9.59 15.71 -13.95
N GLY A 78 10.37 15.57 -15.05
CA GLY A 78 11.71 15.02 -15.01
C GLY A 78 11.82 13.49 -15.03
N HIS A 79 10.70 12.75 -15.07
CA HIS A 79 10.72 11.28 -15.05
C HIS A 79 11.40 10.66 -16.28
N VAL A 80 11.25 11.27 -17.46
CA VAL A 80 11.91 10.78 -18.69
C VAL A 80 13.43 10.82 -18.57
N SER A 81 13.98 11.86 -17.93
CA SER A 81 15.42 12.09 -17.84
C SER A 81 16.06 11.54 -16.57
N GLY A 82 15.36 11.55 -15.43
CA GLY A 82 15.93 11.32 -14.11
C GLY A 82 15.45 10.07 -13.36
N PHE A 83 14.32 9.48 -13.76
CA PHE A 83 13.76 8.33 -13.06
C PHE A 83 14.45 7.02 -13.49
N SER A 84 15.66 6.80 -12.97
CA SER A 84 16.52 5.69 -13.39
C SER A 84 17.34 5.11 -12.25
N ASP A 85 17.49 3.77 -12.27
CA ASP A 85 18.38 3.04 -11.37
C ASP A 85 19.80 2.90 -11.94
N PRO A 86 20.87 3.02 -11.11
CA PRO A 86 22.24 2.73 -11.50
C PRO A 86 22.47 1.22 -11.55
N LEU A 87 22.64 0.65 -12.74
CA LEU A 87 22.80 -0.78 -12.94
C LEU A 87 24.21 -1.18 -13.35
N LEU A 88 24.67 -2.28 -12.79
CA LEU A 88 25.86 -2.99 -13.24
C LEU A 88 25.60 -4.49 -13.36
N ASP A 89 26.29 -5.13 -14.31
CA ASP A 89 26.19 -6.57 -14.53
C ASP A 89 27.50 -7.24 -14.05
N CYS A 90 27.39 -8.35 -13.31
CA CYS A 90 28.56 -9.21 -13.07
C CYS A 90 28.96 -9.88 -14.39
N LYS A 91 30.19 -9.68 -14.86
CA LYS A 91 30.66 -10.23 -16.15
C LYS A 91 30.79 -11.75 -16.11
N GLU A 92 30.94 -12.36 -14.92
CA GLU A 92 31.08 -13.81 -14.72
C GLU A 92 29.74 -14.54 -14.77
N CYS A 93 28.82 -14.22 -13.85
CA CYS A 93 27.55 -14.93 -13.75
C CYS A 93 26.38 -14.25 -14.46
N LYS A 94 26.61 -13.11 -15.11
CA LYS A 94 25.62 -12.29 -15.84
C LYS A 94 24.47 -11.77 -14.98
N THR A 95 24.61 -11.85 -13.67
CA THR A 95 23.59 -11.30 -12.75
C THR A 95 23.68 -9.80 -12.73
N ARG A 96 22.52 -9.15 -12.80
CA ARG A 96 22.35 -7.70 -12.73
C ARG A 96 22.13 -7.28 -11.29
N HIS A 97 22.75 -6.16 -10.91
CA HIS A 97 22.62 -5.56 -9.58
C HIS A 97 22.38 -4.06 -9.70
N ARG A 98 21.69 -3.50 -8.74
CA ARG A 98 21.69 -2.04 -8.49
C ARG A 98 22.96 -1.71 -7.74
N ALA A 99 23.74 -0.76 -8.25
CA ALA A 99 25.01 -0.37 -7.67
C ALA A 99 24.86 0.24 -6.27
N ASP A 100 23.86 1.13 -6.10
CA ASP A 100 23.50 1.73 -4.81
C ASP A 100 23.17 0.67 -3.76
N LYS A 101 22.28 -0.27 -4.07
CA LYS A 101 21.87 -1.34 -3.12
C LYS A 101 22.97 -2.34 -2.82
N LEU A 102 23.87 -2.58 -3.76
CA LEU A 102 25.04 -3.41 -3.54
C LEU A 102 26.00 -2.78 -2.50
N ILE A 103 26.18 -1.45 -2.58
CA ILE A 103 26.98 -0.66 -1.64
C ILE A 103 26.34 -0.65 -0.26
N GLU A 104 25.05 -0.30 -0.18
CA GLU A 104 24.29 -0.21 1.07
C GLU A 104 24.27 -1.55 1.83
N SER A 105 24.01 -2.65 1.11
CA SER A 105 24.03 -4.00 1.71
C SER A 105 25.42 -4.36 2.27
N PHE A 106 26.49 -4.06 1.53
CA PHE A 106 27.85 -4.30 1.97
C PHE A 106 28.24 -3.46 3.20
N ALA A 107 27.84 -2.19 3.23
CA ALA A 107 28.08 -1.29 4.36
C ALA A 107 27.31 -1.77 5.60
N HIS A 108 26.04 -2.12 5.44
CA HIS A 108 25.20 -2.66 6.51
C HIS A 108 25.81 -3.93 7.14
N ASP A 109 26.33 -4.86 6.32
CA ASP A 109 27.00 -6.08 6.81
C ASP A 109 28.26 -5.77 7.64
N LYS A 110 28.84 -4.57 7.48
CA LYS A 110 29.97 -4.07 8.27
C LYS A 110 29.55 -3.22 9.48
N GLY A 111 28.26 -3.00 9.65
CA GLY A 111 27.73 -2.12 10.70
C GLY A 111 27.84 -0.63 10.38
N GLU A 112 28.02 -0.29 9.11
CA GLU A 112 28.05 1.08 8.60
C GLU A 112 26.67 1.43 8.00
N ASP A 113 26.19 2.64 8.24
CA ASP A 113 24.94 3.15 7.67
C ASP A 113 25.27 4.11 6.51
N ILE A 114 25.39 3.56 5.31
CA ILE A 114 25.70 4.31 4.08
C ILE A 114 24.47 4.33 3.20
N VAL A 115 24.08 5.53 2.76
CA VAL A 115 23.08 5.76 1.72
C VAL A 115 23.81 6.16 0.45
N ALA A 116 23.75 5.32 -0.58
CA ALA A 116 24.39 5.55 -1.87
C ALA A 116 23.45 6.18 -2.90
N ASP A 117 22.20 6.45 -2.51
CA ASP A 117 21.28 7.19 -3.37
C ASP A 117 21.79 8.63 -3.57
N GLY A 118 21.76 9.09 -4.81
CA GLY A 118 22.32 10.40 -5.18
C GLY A 118 23.83 10.42 -5.47
N TRP A 119 24.57 9.31 -5.24
CA TRP A 119 25.97 9.25 -5.66
C TRP A 119 26.11 9.23 -7.18
N THR A 120 27.22 9.77 -7.67
CA THR A 120 27.56 9.65 -9.09
C THR A 120 27.98 8.22 -9.44
N ASP A 121 27.82 7.85 -10.72
CA ASP A 121 28.24 6.54 -11.23
C ASP A 121 29.73 6.27 -10.92
N GLU A 122 30.57 7.30 -10.97
CA GLU A 122 32.01 7.20 -10.65
C GLU A 122 32.24 6.96 -9.16
N GLN A 123 31.55 7.65 -8.27
CA GLN A 123 31.65 7.44 -6.84
C GLN A 123 31.24 6.01 -6.45
N MET A 124 30.13 5.50 -7.02
CA MET A 124 29.68 4.15 -6.78
C MET A 124 30.70 3.10 -7.27
N LEU A 125 31.22 3.26 -8.50
CA LEU A 125 32.22 2.34 -9.06
C LEU A 125 33.51 2.33 -8.24
N ASN A 126 33.99 3.50 -7.83
CA ASN A 126 35.19 3.62 -7.01
C ASN A 126 34.98 2.93 -5.67
N TYR A 127 33.85 3.18 -4.98
CA TYR A 127 33.55 2.53 -3.71
C TYR A 127 33.48 1.01 -3.83
N ILE A 128 32.82 0.48 -4.88
CA ILE A 128 32.72 -0.96 -5.15
C ILE A 128 34.12 -1.58 -5.34
N ASN A 129 34.99 -0.92 -6.10
CA ASN A 129 36.33 -1.43 -6.40
C ASN A 129 37.28 -1.32 -5.19
N ASP A 130 37.30 -0.18 -4.50
CA ASP A 130 38.16 0.08 -3.35
C ASP A 130 37.84 -0.86 -2.18
N ASN A 131 36.55 -1.09 -1.93
CA ASN A 131 36.07 -2.01 -0.90
C ASN A 131 36.01 -3.47 -1.36
N LYS A 132 36.36 -3.76 -2.62
CA LYS A 132 36.34 -5.12 -3.22
C LYS A 132 35.00 -5.83 -3.00
N ILE A 133 33.90 -5.13 -3.28
CA ILE A 133 32.55 -5.67 -3.08
C ILE A 133 32.31 -6.79 -4.10
N LEU A 134 32.22 -8.02 -3.63
CA LEU A 134 32.04 -9.20 -4.45
C LEU A 134 30.59 -9.35 -4.92
N CYS A 135 30.38 -9.95 -6.08
CA CYS A 135 29.05 -10.32 -6.54
C CYS A 135 28.38 -11.30 -5.55
N PRO A 136 27.24 -10.97 -4.98
CA PRO A 136 26.55 -11.83 -3.99
C PRO A 136 26.21 -13.23 -4.52
N LYS A 137 26.08 -13.37 -5.85
CA LYS A 137 25.71 -14.64 -6.48
C LYS A 137 26.91 -15.57 -6.73
N CYS A 138 28.04 -15.05 -7.18
CA CYS A 138 29.17 -15.91 -7.61
C CYS A 138 30.49 -15.60 -6.88
N GLY A 139 30.53 -14.61 -5.99
CA GLY A 139 31.71 -14.26 -5.21
C GLY A 139 32.87 -13.67 -6.01
N LYS A 140 32.64 -13.17 -7.23
CA LYS A 140 33.70 -12.57 -8.07
C LYS A 140 33.58 -11.04 -8.12
N LEU A 141 34.73 -10.37 -8.21
CA LEU A 141 34.81 -8.92 -8.42
C LEU A 141 35.11 -8.68 -9.91
N ASN A 142 34.09 -8.67 -10.74
CA ASN A 142 34.22 -8.38 -12.16
C ASN A 142 32.91 -7.81 -12.71
N TYR A 143 32.75 -6.49 -12.61
CA TYR A 143 31.53 -5.80 -13.01
C TYR A 143 31.71 -5.03 -14.31
N THR A 144 30.58 -4.71 -14.95
CA THR A 144 30.52 -3.71 -16.04
C THR A 144 30.59 -2.30 -15.45
N ASN A 145 30.71 -1.29 -16.32
CA ASN A 145 30.42 0.08 -15.92
C ASN A 145 28.94 0.20 -15.56
N ILE A 146 28.61 1.19 -14.72
CA ILE A 146 27.22 1.53 -14.39
C ILE A 146 26.52 2.08 -15.62
N ARG A 147 25.26 1.66 -15.78
CA ARG A 147 24.35 2.16 -16.83
C ARG A 147 23.05 2.58 -16.15
N LYS A 148 22.56 3.76 -16.47
CA LYS A 148 21.25 4.22 -15.99
C LYS A 148 20.15 3.51 -16.76
N PHE A 149 19.21 2.95 -16.01
CA PHE A 149 18.04 2.28 -16.56
C PHE A 149 16.78 3.01 -16.12
N ASN A 150 16.08 3.63 -17.10
CA ASN A 150 14.83 4.32 -16.81
C ASN A 150 13.73 3.31 -16.44
N LEU A 151 13.05 3.57 -15.31
CA LEU A 151 12.04 2.66 -14.73
C LEU A 151 10.65 2.83 -15.37
N MET A 152 10.44 3.75 -16.29
CA MET A 152 9.15 3.92 -16.95
C MET A 152 8.91 2.81 -17.99
N PHE A 153 7.74 2.17 -17.92
CA PHE A 153 7.27 1.33 -19.01
C PHE A 153 6.87 2.18 -20.19
N LYS A 154 7.39 1.85 -21.37
CA LYS A 154 7.03 2.44 -22.65
C LYS A 154 6.01 1.57 -23.37
N THR A 155 5.06 2.20 -24.05
CA THR A 155 4.15 1.57 -25.00
C THR A 155 3.89 2.55 -26.15
N PHE A 156 3.04 2.17 -27.09
CA PHE A 156 2.75 2.95 -28.27
C PHE A 156 1.25 3.16 -28.43
N GLN A 157 0.88 4.33 -28.92
CA GLN A 157 -0.50 4.67 -29.25
C GLN A 157 -0.64 4.71 -30.79
N GLY A 158 -1.61 3.99 -31.33
CA GLY A 158 -1.83 3.91 -32.77
C GLY A 158 -1.21 2.65 -33.39
N VAL A 159 -1.00 2.67 -34.72
CA VAL A 159 -0.61 1.49 -35.51
C VAL A 159 0.89 1.38 -35.78
N THR A 160 1.66 2.41 -35.48
CA THR A 160 3.12 2.46 -35.69
C THR A 160 3.86 2.53 -34.36
N GLU A 161 4.99 1.81 -34.28
CA GLU A 161 5.87 1.81 -33.12
C GLU A 161 7.07 2.74 -33.41
N ASP A 162 6.87 4.03 -33.25
CA ASP A 162 7.90 5.05 -33.47
C ASP A 162 7.98 6.04 -32.30
N SER A 163 8.92 6.97 -32.37
CA SER A 163 9.14 7.95 -31.32
C SER A 163 7.97 8.92 -31.13
N THR A 164 7.16 9.14 -32.17
CA THR A 164 6.03 10.08 -32.13
C THR A 164 4.77 9.46 -31.54
N SER A 165 4.68 8.11 -31.56
CA SER A 165 3.59 7.32 -31.00
C SER A 165 3.89 6.81 -29.58
N THR A 166 5.10 7.06 -29.04
CA THR A 166 5.52 6.60 -27.72
C THR A 166 4.70 7.26 -26.62
N VAL A 167 4.11 6.46 -25.75
CA VAL A 167 3.47 6.86 -24.48
C VAL A 167 4.04 6.02 -23.34
N PHE A 168 3.80 6.47 -22.11
CA PHE A 168 4.31 5.80 -20.93
C PHE A 168 3.16 5.34 -20.03
N LEU A 169 3.33 4.20 -19.36
CA LEU A 169 2.52 3.86 -18.20
C LEU A 169 2.99 4.70 -17.02
N ARG A 170 2.06 5.38 -16.36
CA ARG A 170 2.43 6.28 -15.24
C ARG A 170 3.19 5.56 -14.15
N PRO A 171 4.35 6.09 -13.67
CA PRO A 171 5.13 5.50 -12.58
C PRO A 171 4.62 5.93 -11.20
N GLU A 172 3.71 6.91 -11.14
CA GLU A 172 3.06 7.44 -9.94
C GLU A 172 1.73 8.10 -10.28
N THR A 173 0.88 8.26 -9.29
CA THR A 173 -0.43 8.93 -9.45
C THR A 173 -0.35 10.46 -9.24
N ALA A 174 0.71 10.97 -8.62
CA ALA A 174 0.89 12.38 -8.26
C ALA A 174 0.80 13.33 -9.46
N GLN A 175 1.46 13.02 -10.58
CA GLN A 175 1.51 13.93 -11.72
C GLN A 175 0.15 14.18 -12.36
N GLY A 176 -0.77 13.19 -12.30
CA GLY A 176 -2.15 13.38 -12.71
C GLY A 176 -2.87 14.44 -11.88
N ILE A 177 -2.54 14.53 -10.60
CA ILE A 177 -3.09 15.53 -9.69
C ILE A 177 -2.56 16.93 -10.04
N PHE A 178 -1.24 17.06 -10.25
CA PHE A 178 -0.62 18.36 -10.57
C PHE A 178 -1.13 18.93 -11.88
N VAL A 179 -1.26 18.14 -12.94
CA VAL A 179 -1.77 18.64 -14.23
C VAL A 179 -3.24 19.03 -14.18
N ASP A 180 -4.03 18.42 -13.31
CA ASP A 180 -5.44 18.73 -13.12
C ASP A 180 -5.71 19.76 -12.01
N PHE A 181 -4.68 20.27 -11.34
CA PHE A 181 -4.82 21.24 -10.23
C PHE A 181 -5.77 22.39 -10.55
N LYS A 182 -5.58 23.08 -11.68
CA LYS A 182 -6.42 24.23 -12.09
C LYS A 182 -7.86 23.82 -12.39
N ASN A 183 -8.06 22.64 -12.99
CA ASN A 183 -9.39 22.10 -13.26
C ASN A 183 -10.17 21.85 -11.97
N VAL A 184 -9.50 21.21 -11.00
CA VAL A 184 -10.08 20.90 -9.69
C VAL A 184 -10.40 22.19 -8.93
N MET A 185 -9.46 23.13 -8.86
CA MET A 185 -9.65 24.42 -8.20
C MET A 185 -10.87 25.16 -8.77
N ARG A 186 -10.98 25.25 -10.09
CA ARG A 186 -12.07 25.95 -10.78
C ARG A 186 -13.44 25.30 -10.54
N THR A 187 -13.50 23.96 -10.55
CA THR A 187 -14.77 23.22 -10.47
C THR A 187 -15.26 23.05 -9.05
N THR A 188 -14.37 22.88 -8.08
CA THR A 188 -14.74 22.69 -6.67
C THR A 188 -14.89 23.98 -5.90
N ARG A 189 -14.26 25.07 -6.37
CA ARG A 189 -14.20 26.37 -5.67
C ARG A 189 -13.64 26.29 -4.26
N LYS A 190 -12.84 25.26 -3.97
CA LYS A 190 -12.20 25.16 -2.66
C LYS A 190 -11.05 26.15 -2.55
N LYS A 191 -10.82 26.62 -1.33
CA LYS A 191 -9.69 27.51 -1.00
C LYS A 191 -8.53 26.70 -0.46
N ILE A 192 -7.33 27.24 -0.60
CA ILE A 192 -6.14 26.70 0.05
C ILE A 192 -6.17 27.05 1.55
N PRO A 193 -5.88 26.10 2.48
CA PRO A 193 -5.34 24.77 2.22
C PRO A 193 -6.40 23.77 1.74
N MET A 194 -6.03 22.98 0.74
CA MET A 194 -6.87 21.91 0.23
C MET A 194 -6.05 20.76 -0.34
N GLY A 195 -6.65 19.56 -0.39
CA GLY A 195 -6.02 18.39 -0.97
C GLY A 195 -6.78 17.81 -2.16
N ILE A 196 -6.03 17.17 -3.05
CA ILE A 196 -6.55 16.34 -4.13
C ILE A 196 -5.96 14.96 -3.95
N ALA A 197 -6.81 13.94 -3.87
CA ALA A 197 -6.42 12.59 -3.52
C ALA A 197 -6.79 11.60 -4.61
N GLN A 198 -5.94 10.62 -4.85
CA GLN A 198 -6.17 9.58 -5.86
C GLN A 198 -5.76 8.20 -5.34
N ILE A 199 -6.56 7.20 -5.68
CA ILE A 199 -6.20 5.78 -5.60
C ILE A 199 -6.08 5.28 -7.03
N GLY A 200 -4.94 4.71 -7.41
CA GLY A 200 -4.80 4.24 -8.78
C GLY A 200 -3.56 3.37 -9.02
N LYS A 201 -3.59 2.65 -10.14
CA LYS A 201 -2.46 1.84 -10.61
C LYS A 201 -1.29 2.72 -11.03
N ALA A 202 -0.09 2.26 -10.68
CA ALA A 202 1.19 2.79 -11.12
C ALA A 202 2.10 1.64 -11.56
N PHE A 203 3.11 1.95 -12.38
CA PHE A 203 3.93 0.95 -13.06
C PHE A 203 5.40 1.37 -13.03
N ARG A 204 6.25 0.52 -12.47
CA ARG A 204 7.70 0.76 -12.46
C ARG A 204 8.40 -0.50 -12.94
N ASN A 205 9.21 -0.39 -13.98
CA ASN A 205 9.95 -1.51 -14.54
C ASN A 205 11.13 -1.90 -13.61
N GLU A 206 10.79 -2.29 -12.39
CA GLU A 206 11.72 -2.67 -11.34
C GLU A 206 12.70 -3.76 -11.80
N ILE A 207 13.97 -3.56 -11.53
CA ILE A 207 15.04 -4.49 -11.90
C ILE A 207 15.11 -5.67 -10.94
N THR A 208 14.91 -5.40 -9.64
CA THR A 208 14.93 -6.38 -8.56
C THR A 208 13.61 -6.39 -7.79
N PRO A 209 12.49 -6.76 -8.46
CA PRO A 209 11.25 -6.93 -7.73
C PRO A 209 11.41 -8.09 -6.73
N GLY A 210 10.69 -8.02 -5.60
CA GLY A 210 10.86 -9.06 -4.58
C GLY A 210 10.03 -8.81 -3.34
N ASN A 211 10.26 -9.65 -2.34
CA ASN A 211 9.57 -9.62 -1.07
C ASN A 211 8.05 -9.67 -1.23
N PHE A 212 7.57 -10.65 -2.02
CA PHE A 212 6.15 -10.85 -2.28
C PHE A 212 5.49 -9.61 -2.92
N THR A 213 4.39 -9.07 -2.35
CA THR A 213 3.70 -7.88 -2.86
C THR A 213 4.34 -6.56 -2.42
N PHE A 214 5.49 -6.59 -1.73
CA PHE A 214 6.17 -5.39 -1.27
C PHE A 214 6.80 -4.57 -2.41
N ARG A 215 7.43 -5.24 -3.39
CA ARG A 215 8.04 -4.58 -4.56
C ARG A 215 7.69 -5.31 -5.84
N THR A 216 6.71 -4.80 -6.54
CA THR A 216 6.17 -5.33 -7.80
C THR A 216 6.32 -4.30 -8.92
N ARG A 217 6.13 -4.72 -10.17
CA ARG A 217 6.17 -3.81 -11.33
C ARG A 217 4.87 -3.10 -11.61
N GLU A 218 3.76 -3.69 -11.17
CA GLU A 218 2.43 -3.13 -11.20
C GLU A 218 1.88 -3.10 -9.78
N PHE A 219 1.45 -1.94 -9.30
CA PHE A 219 0.97 -1.74 -7.93
C PHE A 219 -0.09 -0.64 -7.88
N GLU A 220 -0.74 -0.47 -6.75
CA GLU A 220 -1.65 0.65 -6.50
C GLU A 220 -1.06 1.61 -5.48
N GLN A 221 -1.19 2.91 -5.75
CA GLN A 221 -0.87 3.98 -4.81
C GLN A 221 -2.16 4.63 -4.31
N MET A 222 -2.09 5.11 -3.08
CA MET A 222 -3.07 6.01 -2.47
C MET A 222 -2.29 7.28 -2.13
N GLU A 223 -2.46 8.34 -2.93
CA GLU A 223 -1.70 9.58 -2.83
C GLU A 223 -2.62 10.76 -2.59
N LEU A 224 -2.16 11.66 -1.73
CA LEU A 224 -2.77 12.94 -1.44
C LEU A 224 -1.75 14.03 -1.73
N GLU A 225 -2.10 14.95 -2.64
CA GLU A 225 -1.37 16.20 -2.83
C GLU A 225 -2.10 17.29 -2.06
N PHE A 226 -1.55 17.67 -0.92
CA PHE A 226 -2.13 18.68 -0.04
C PHE A 226 -1.46 20.03 -0.27
N PHE A 227 -2.21 20.93 -0.92
CA PHE A 227 -1.74 22.27 -1.29
C PHE A 227 -1.93 23.25 -0.13
N CYS A 228 -0.86 23.95 0.21
CA CYS A 228 -0.84 24.95 1.28
C CYS A 228 -0.16 26.25 0.87
N LYS A 229 -0.34 27.31 1.69
CA LYS A 229 0.36 28.57 1.47
C LYS A 229 1.86 28.41 1.79
N PRO A 230 2.77 28.93 0.92
CA PRO A 230 4.19 28.96 1.24
C PRO A 230 4.48 29.54 2.62
N GLY A 231 5.32 28.87 3.40
CA GLY A 231 5.64 29.25 4.78
C GLY A 231 4.78 28.58 5.85
N THR A 232 3.69 27.84 5.47
CA THR A 232 2.89 27.00 6.38
C THR A 232 3.15 25.49 6.19
N ASP A 233 4.02 25.17 5.28
CA ASP A 233 4.39 23.82 4.83
C ASP A 233 4.86 22.92 5.97
N ILE A 234 5.76 23.39 6.83
CA ILE A 234 6.33 22.61 7.94
C ILE A 234 5.26 22.20 8.95
N GLU A 235 4.27 23.06 9.21
CA GLU A 235 3.17 22.72 10.13
C GLU A 235 2.27 21.63 9.52
N TRP A 236 1.96 21.75 8.23
CA TRP A 236 1.19 20.74 7.50
C TRP A 236 1.93 19.41 7.34
N TRP A 237 3.25 19.44 7.09
CA TRP A 237 4.07 18.25 7.07
C TRP A 237 4.04 17.49 8.40
N LYS A 238 4.19 18.19 9.53
CA LYS A 238 4.04 17.59 10.87
C LYS A 238 2.63 17.03 11.10
N TYR A 239 1.60 17.76 10.69
CA TYR A 239 0.21 17.30 10.81
C TYR A 239 -0.01 15.98 10.05
N TRP A 240 0.42 15.90 8.80
CA TRP A 240 0.23 14.71 7.99
C TRP A 240 1.04 13.51 8.47
N LYS A 241 2.23 13.71 9.02
CA LYS A 241 3.01 12.64 9.68
C LYS A 241 2.20 11.96 10.79
N GLU A 242 1.67 12.75 11.71
CA GLU A 242 0.87 12.24 12.81
C GLU A 242 -0.47 11.65 12.32
N PHE A 243 -1.11 12.27 11.36
CA PHE A 243 -2.38 11.79 10.80
C PHE A 243 -2.22 10.40 10.17
N CYS A 244 -1.18 10.20 9.34
CA CYS A 244 -0.89 8.92 8.69
C CYS A 244 -0.51 7.84 9.71
N LYS A 245 0.32 8.17 10.71
CA LYS A 245 0.65 7.26 11.82
C LYS A 245 -0.61 6.81 12.56
N ASN A 246 -1.44 7.76 12.96
CA ASN A 246 -2.66 7.47 13.72
C ASN A 246 -3.66 6.63 12.91
N TRP A 247 -3.75 6.83 11.59
CA TRP A 247 -4.58 5.99 10.72
C TRP A 247 -4.16 4.51 10.79
N LEU A 248 -2.85 4.21 10.77
CA LEU A 248 -2.33 2.85 10.92
C LEU A 248 -2.67 2.26 12.30
N LEU A 249 -2.45 3.04 13.37
CA LEU A 249 -2.73 2.60 14.76
C LEU A 249 -4.22 2.33 14.98
N ASN A 250 -5.09 3.20 14.49
CA ASN A 250 -6.55 3.04 14.61
C ASN A 250 -7.08 1.80 13.87
N LEU A 251 -6.37 1.34 12.84
CA LEU A 251 -6.68 0.11 12.12
C LEU A 251 -5.94 -1.13 12.69
N GLY A 252 -5.42 -1.03 13.92
CA GLY A 252 -4.85 -2.16 14.66
C GLY A 252 -3.39 -2.45 14.37
N MET A 253 -2.67 -1.56 13.68
CA MET A 253 -1.22 -1.68 13.55
C MET A 253 -0.58 -1.48 14.93
N LYS A 254 0.32 -2.38 15.34
CA LYS A 254 1.02 -2.27 16.61
C LYS A 254 2.09 -1.19 16.55
N GLU A 255 2.14 -0.32 17.56
CA GLU A 255 3.08 0.82 17.56
C GLU A 255 4.54 0.38 17.55
N GLU A 256 4.86 -0.73 18.22
CA GLU A 256 6.20 -1.31 18.22
C GLU A 256 6.67 -1.86 16.85
N ASN A 257 5.74 -2.03 15.91
CA ASN A 257 6.02 -2.50 14.56
C ASN A 257 6.21 -1.37 13.56
N ILE A 258 6.05 -0.11 13.95
CA ILE A 258 6.22 1.05 13.07
C ILE A 258 7.21 2.04 13.67
N ARG A 259 7.89 2.79 12.80
CA ARG A 259 8.72 3.92 13.18
C ARG A 259 8.65 5.04 12.16
N LEU A 260 8.88 6.25 12.62
CA LEU A 260 9.08 7.42 11.78
C LEU A 260 10.57 7.59 11.52
N ARG A 261 10.97 7.76 10.26
CA ARG A 261 12.35 8.03 9.84
C ARG A 261 12.38 9.30 9.01
N ASP A 262 12.87 10.39 9.58
CA ASP A 262 13.14 11.61 8.83
C ASP A 262 14.39 11.42 7.97
N HIS A 263 14.34 11.83 6.71
CA HIS A 263 15.50 11.79 5.81
C HIS A 263 16.52 12.84 6.22
N SER A 264 17.81 12.47 6.15
CA SER A 264 18.90 13.42 6.33
C SER A 264 18.96 14.40 5.15
N PRO A 265 19.60 15.57 5.29
CA PRO A 265 19.74 16.51 4.18
C PRO A 265 20.40 15.91 2.92
N GLU A 266 21.25 14.90 3.08
CA GLU A 266 21.94 14.21 1.99
C GLU A 266 21.03 13.22 1.25
N GLU A 267 19.98 12.70 1.93
CA GLU A 267 18.99 11.79 1.36
C GLU A 267 17.87 12.53 0.63
N LEU A 268 17.68 13.82 0.92
CA LEU A 268 16.57 14.57 0.33
C LEU A 268 16.73 14.68 -1.18
N VAL A 269 15.68 14.32 -1.89
CA VAL A 269 15.57 14.59 -3.32
C VAL A 269 15.54 16.11 -3.56
N PHE A 270 16.08 16.55 -4.68
CA PHE A 270 16.30 17.97 -4.99
C PHE A 270 15.06 18.89 -4.96
N TYR A 271 13.87 18.31 -4.98
CA TYR A 271 12.58 19.02 -4.91
C TYR A 271 11.95 19.02 -3.52
N SER A 272 12.49 18.26 -2.56
CA SER A 272 11.92 18.13 -1.22
C SER A 272 12.68 18.96 -0.20
N LYS A 273 11.94 19.67 0.65
CA LYS A 273 12.45 20.40 1.81
C LYS A 273 12.52 19.51 3.06
N GLY A 274 11.74 18.46 3.10
CA GLY A 274 11.71 17.45 4.15
C GLY A 274 10.93 16.23 3.70
N THR A 275 11.42 15.05 4.04
CA THR A 275 10.74 13.78 3.79
C THR A 275 10.80 12.92 5.05
N THR A 276 9.70 12.27 5.38
CA THR A 276 9.61 11.29 6.47
C THR A 276 9.02 10.02 5.90
N ASP A 277 9.68 8.89 6.19
CA ASP A 277 9.08 7.59 5.97
C ASP A 277 8.38 7.10 7.24
N ILE A 278 7.21 6.49 7.09
CA ILE A 278 6.68 5.57 8.10
C ILE A 278 7.09 4.18 7.64
N GLU A 279 7.95 3.54 8.42
CA GLU A 279 8.44 2.20 8.13
C GLU A 279 7.75 1.15 9.00
N PHE A 280 7.58 -0.05 8.47
CA PHE A 280 7.06 -1.23 9.18
C PHE A 280 8.15 -2.31 9.31
N ALA A 281 8.16 -2.99 10.45
CA ALA A 281 9.07 -4.11 10.72
C ALA A 281 8.55 -5.40 10.05
N PHE A 282 8.83 -5.54 8.75
CA PHE A 282 8.56 -6.79 8.02
C PHE A 282 9.51 -7.91 8.47
N PRO A 283 9.21 -9.18 8.20
CA PRO A 283 10.12 -10.28 8.50
C PRO A 283 11.50 -10.17 7.82
N PHE A 284 11.61 -9.40 6.73
CA PHE A 284 12.87 -9.12 6.03
C PHE A 284 13.58 -7.84 6.50
N GLY A 285 13.06 -7.17 7.53
CA GLY A 285 13.60 -5.92 8.06
C GLY A 285 12.65 -4.73 7.91
N TRP A 286 13.12 -3.55 8.29
CA TRP A 286 12.34 -2.31 8.15
C TRP A 286 12.09 -1.99 6.68
N GLY A 287 10.86 -1.71 6.35
CA GLY A 287 10.43 -1.36 5.00
C GLY A 287 9.46 -0.18 5.03
N GLU A 288 9.67 0.74 4.10
CA GLU A 288 8.83 1.93 3.91
C GLU A 288 7.39 1.54 3.58
N LEU A 289 6.42 2.13 4.31
CA LEU A 289 4.98 2.09 4.01
C LEU A 289 4.50 3.39 3.37
N TRP A 290 4.79 4.51 4.04
CA TRP A 290 4.42 5.87 3.62
C TRP A 290 5.67 6.68 3.37
N GLY A 291 5.66 7.48 2.30
CA GLY A 291 6.50 8.66 2.17
C GLY A 291 5.64 9.90 2.43
N ILE A 292 6.08 10.79 3.29
CA ILE A 292 5.43 12.09 3.52
C ILE A 292 6.45 13.18 3.20
N ALA A 293 6.31 13.79 2.03
CA ALA A 293 7.26 14.75 1.48
C ALA A 293 6.69 16.18 1.46
N ASP A 294 7.50 17.15 1.86
CA ASP A 294 7.28 18.55 1.53
C ASP A 294 7.93 18.83 0.16
N ARG A 295 7.14 18.81 -0.90
CA ARG A 295 7.57 18.99 -2.31
C ARG A 295 7.70 20.46 -2.70
N THR A 296 7.44 21.39 -1.80
CA THR A 296 7.41 22.82 -2.06
C THR A 296 6.48 23.16 -3.23
N ASP A 297 6.85 24.11 -4.08
CA ASP A 297 6.12 24.46 -5.31
C ASP A 297 6.70 23.80 -6.58
N TYR A 298 7.58 22.82 -6.39
CA TYR A 298 8.40 22.26 -7.48
C TYR A 298 7.57 21.76 -8.66
N ASP A 299 6.61 20.87 -8.42
CA ASP A 299 5.84 20.23 -9.49
C ASP A 299 4.96 21.23 -10.26
N LEU A 300 4.24 22.10 -9.54
CA LEU A 300 3.42 23.14 -10.18
C LEU A 300 4.28 24.12 -11.00
N LYS A 301 5.48 24.49 -10.50
CA LYS A 301 6.44 25.32 -11.25
C LYS A 301 7.00 24.59 -12.47
N ALA A 302 7.31 23.31 -12.35
CA ALA A 302 7.80 22.51 -13.45
C ALA A 302 6.78 22.45 -14.59
N HIS A 303 5.52 22.14 -14.26
CA HIS A 303 4.43 22.13 -15.22
C HIS A 303 4.14 23.52 -15.80
N GLN A 304 4.14 24.57 -14.98
CA GLN A 304 3.97 25.95 -15.45
C GLN A 304 5.09 26.34 -16.44
N THR A 305 6.34 26.01 -16.10
CA THR A 305 7.51 26.34 -16.92
C THR A 305 7.47 25.63 -18.26
N HIS A 306 7.06 24.37 -18.28
CA HIS A 306 7.02 23.55 -19.48
C HIS A 306 5.81 23.87 -20.37
N SER A 307 4.60 23.89 -19.81
CA SER A 307 3.35 24.11 -20.52
C SER A 307 3.08 25.56 -20.88
N LYS A 308 3.69 26.52 -20.16
CA LYS A 308 3.40 27.96 -20.18
C LYS A 308 2.02 28.33 -19.60
N GLU A 309 1.30 27.37 -19.01
CA GLU A 309 0.04 27.64 -18.34
C GLU A 309 0.29 28.17 -16.90
N ASP A 310 -0.49 29.14 -16.46
CA ASP A 310 -0.36 29.73 -15.11
C ASP A 310 -0.90 28.76 -14.04
N MET A 311 -0.03 28.18 -13.23
CA MET A 311 -0.36 27.24 -12.16
C MET A 311 -0.52 27.95 -10.79
N SER A 312 -0.49 29.26 -10.74
CA SER A 312 -0.66 30.01 -9.49
C SER A 312 -2.08 30.01 -8.96
N TYR A 313 -2.21 30.21 -7.66
CA TYR A 313 -3.46 30.45 -6.94
C TYR A 313 -3.59 31.92 -6.58
N LEU A 314 -4.77 32.49 -6.80
CA LEU A 314 -5.12 33.81 -6.30
C LEU A 314 -5.98 33.64 -5.05
N ASP A 315 -5.47 34.04 -3.91
CA ASP A 315 -6.20 33.99 -2.65
C ASP A 315 -7.32 35.06 -2.65
N PRO A 316 -8.59 34.66 -2.59
CA PRO A 316 -9.71 35.59 -2.67
C PRO A 316 -9.86 36.46 -1.42
N GLU A 317 -9.22 36.11 -0.31
CA GLU A 317 -9.32 36.86 0.95
C GLU A 317 -8.23 37.95 1.06
N THR A 318 -7.02 37.62 0.62
CA THR A 318 -5.86 38.52 0.70
C THR A 318 -5.53 39.20 -0.63
N ASN A 319 -6.09 38.72 -1.73
CA ASN A 319 -5.75 39.09 -3.10
C ASN A 319 -4.26 38.87 -3.44
N GLU A 320 -3.61 37.96 -2.73
CA GLU A 320 -2.22 37.56 -2.94
C GLU A 320 -2.18 36.44 -3.99
N LYS A 321 -1.24 36.52 -4.91
CA LYS A 321 -1.02 35.50 -5.95
C LYS A 321 0.26 34.75 -5.66
N TYR A 322 0.21 33.41 -5.56
CA TYR A 322 1.36 32.55 -5.31
C TYR A 322 1.17 31.17 -5.94
N ILE A 323 2.28 30.45 -6.15
CA ILE A 323 2.24 29.02 -6.46
C ILE A 323 2.20 28.27 -5.12
N PRO A 324 1.17 27.43 -4.85
CA PRO A 324 1.06 26.70 -3.59
C PRO A 324 2.23 25.74 -3.37
N TYR A 325 2.58 25.53 -2.11
CA TYR A 325 3.43 24.42 -1.70
C TYR A 325 2.56 23.16 -1.56
N CYS A 326 3.20 22.01 -1.72
CA CYS A 326 2.53 20.72 -1.67
C CYS A 326 3.16 19.81 -0.62
N ILE A 327 2.32 19.23 0.24
CA ILE A 327 2.69 18.12 1.13
C ILE A 327 2.05 16.86 0.55
N GLU A 328 2.87 15.84 0.32
CA GLU A 328 2.50 14.58 -0.30
C GLU A 328 2.58 13.41 0.69
N PRO A 329 1.50 12.99 1.32
CA PRO A 329 1.40 11.66 1.91
C PRO A 329 1.10 10.63 0.81
N SER A 330 2.05 9.72 0.56
CA SER A 330 1.94 8.65 -0.44
C SER A 330 2.13 7.28 0.19
N VAL A 331 1.21 6.34 -0.06
CA VAL A 331 1.28 4.97 0.43
C VAL A 331 0.95 3.96 -0.66
N GLY A 332 1.74 2.89 -0.73
CA GLY A 332 1.43 1.75 -1.59
C GLY A 332 0.32 0.90 -0.98
N ALA A 333 -0.84 0.78 -1.68
CA ALA A 333 -1.95 -0.05 -1.21
C ALA A 333 -1.53 -1.52 -1.01
N ASP A 334 -0.67 -2.04 -1.89
CA ASP A 334 -0.15 -3.40 -1.82
C ASP A 334 0.78 -3.61 -0.61
N ARG A 335 1.67 -2.64 -0.33
CA ARG A 335 2.59 -2.69 0.82
C ARG A 335 1.86 -2.62 2.14
N VAL A 336 0.94 -1.69 2.29
CA VAL A 336 0.20 -1.54 3.56
C VAL A 336 -0.75 -2.71 3.79
N THR A 337 -1.33 -3.30 2.74
CA THR A 337 -2.11 -4.54 2.84
C THR A 337 -1.24 -5.70 3.34
N LEU A 338 -0.02 -5.84 2.81
CA LEU A 338 0.94 -6.83 3.30
C LEU A 338 1.34 -6.58 4.75
N ALA A 339 1.56 -5.32 5.12
CA ALA A 339 1.89 -4.95 6.50
C ALA A 339 0.77 -5.32 7.48
N PHE A 340 -0.50 -5.07 7.13
CA PHE A 340 -1.63 -5.51 7.95
C PHE A 340 -1.70 -7.03 8.09
N LEU A 341 -1.42 -7.81 7.04
CA LEU A 341 -1.35 -9.26 7.12
C LEU A 341 -0.22 -9.73 8.04
N CYS A 342 0.97 -9.16 7.90
CA CYS A 342 2.12 -9.48 8.75
C CYS A 342 1.87 -9.12 10.23
N ASN A 343 1.25 -7.95 10.47
CA ASN A 343 0.93 -7.47 11.82
C ASN A 343 -0.16 -8.30 12.50
N ALA A 344 -1.11 -8.81 11.72
CA ALA A 344 -2.27 -9.55 12.22
C ALA A 344 -1.98 -11.02 12.50
N TYR A 345 -0.92 -11.59 11.94
CA TYR A 345 -0.63 -13.01 12.03
C TYR A 345 -0.14 -13.42 13.43
N GLU A 346 -0.78 -14.46 13.97
CA GLU A 346 -0.36 -15.10 15.23
C GLU A 346 -0.61 -16.61 15.19
N GLU A 347 0.36 -17.36 15.71
CA GLU A 347 0.20 -18.77 16.09
C GLU A 347 -0.02 -18.83 17.60
N GLN A 348 -1.20 -19.25 18.03
CA GLN A 348 -1.58 -19.33 19.44
C GLN A 348 -1.57 -20.79 19.91
N GLU A 349 -0.84 -21.06 21.00
CA GLU A 349 -0.90 -22.33 21.70
C GLU A 349 -2.09 -22.33 22.67
N LEU A 350 -2.99 -23.31 22.52
CA LEU A 350 -4.19 -23.47 23.35
C LEU A 350 -4.03 -24.52 24.46
N GLY A 351 -2.84 -25.12 24.58
CA GLY A 351 -2.51 -26.19 25.52
C GLY A 351 -2.58 -27.57 24.90
N GLU A 352 -1.95 -28.57 25.56
CA GLU A 352 -1.91 -30.00 25.15
C GLU A 352 -1.41 -30.25 23.70
N GLY A 353 -0.61 -29.31 23.13
CA GLY A 353 -0.13 -29.39 21.76
C GLY A 353 -1.15 -28.95 20.70
N ASP A 354 -2.29 -28.38 21.13
CA ASP A 354 -3.26 -27.76 20.22
C ASP A 354 -2.85 -26.31 19.90
N THR A 355 -2.73 -26.00 18.61
CA THR A 355 -2.38 -24.67 18.12
C THR A 355 -3.45 -24.14 17.17
N ARG A 356 -3.64 -22.82 17.14
CA ARG A 356 -4.44 -22.15 16.11
C ARG A 356 -3.70 -21.04 15.43
N ILE A 357 -3.90 -20.87 14.13
CA ILE A 357 -3.49 -19.69 13.39
C ILE A 357 -4.62 -18.70 13.43
N VAL A 358 -4.30 -17.44 13.73
CA VAL A 358 -5.26 -16.34 13.78
C VAL A 358 -4.70 -15.15 13.01
N LEU A 359 -5.55 -14.54 12.18
CA LEU A 359 -5.30 -13.21 11.63
C LEU A 359 -6.12 -12.18 12.42
N HIS A 360 -5.47 -11.45 13.32
CA HIS A 360 -6.08 -10.39 14.14
C HIS A 360 -6.29 -9.10 13.32
N LEU A 361 -6.96 -9.22 12.17
CA LEU A 361 -7.31 -8.06 11.35
C LEU A 361 -8.36 -7.21 12.09
N HIS A 362 -8.20 -5.88 12.04
CA HIS A 362 -9.24 -4.97 12.50
C HIS A 362 -10.57 -5.30 11.79
N PRO A 363 -11.72 -5.30 12.46
CA PRO A 363 -13.01 -5.67 11.84
C PRO A 363 -13.31 -4.87 10.56
N ALA A 364 -12.92 -3.57 10.51
CA ALA A 364 -13.03 -2.76 9.30
C ALA A 364 -12.25 -3.33 8.10
N LEU A 365 -11.11 -3.98 8.34
CA LEU A 365 -10.22 -4.51 7.29
C LEU A 365 -10.55 -5.95 6.92
N ALA A 366 -11.13 -6.75 7.82
CA ALA A 366 -11.42 -8.16 7.60
C ALA A 366 -12.21 -8.39 6.29
N PRO A 367 -11.82 -9.38 5.46
CA PRO A 367 -12.54 -9.69 4.22
C PRO A 367 -14.02 -9.96 4.44
N TYR A 368 -14.35 -10.86 5.35
CA TYR A 368 -15.70 -11.08 5.84
C TYR A 368 -15.86 -10.46 7.23
N LYS A 369 -16.96 -9.77 7.47
CA LYS A 369 -17.26 -9.18 8.78
C LYS A 369 -17.83 -10.19 9.74
N ALA A 370 -18.50 -11.19 9.19
CA ALA A 370 -19.06 -12.33 9.93
C ALA A 370 -19.06 -13.59 9.07
N ALA A 371 -19.20 -14.76 9.74
CA ALA A 371 -19.47 -16.03 9.09
C ALA A 371 -20.69 -16.70 9.73
N ILE A 372 -21.62 -17.18 8.91
CA ILE A 372 -22.82 -17.87 9.33
C ILE A 372 -22.56 -19.38 9.36
N LEU A 373 -22.75 -19.99 10.53
CA LEU A 373 -22.36 -21.37 10.81
C LEU A 373 -23.55 -22.17 11.37
N PRO A 374 -24.42 -22.81 10.52
CA PRO A 374 -25.50 -23.65 11.01
C PRO A 374 -24.93 -24.90 11.67
N LEU A 375 -25.37 -25.24 12.91
CA LEU A 375 -24.92 -26.45 13.61
C LEU A 375 -25.33 -27.73 12.91
N SER A 376 -26.40 -27.72 12.14
CA SER A 376 -26.95 -28.85 11.43
C SER A 376 -27.54 -28.43 10.09
N LYS A 377 -27.49 -29.30 9.08
CA LYS A 377 -28.17 -29.08 7.79
C LYS A 377 -29.67 -28.77 7.91
N LYS A 378 -30.31 -29.22 8.99
CA LYS A 378 -31.72 -28.92 9.27
C LYS A 378 -31.97 -27.43 9.59
N LEU A 379 -30.92 -26.68 9.85
CA LEU A 379 -30.96 -25.25 10.18
C LEU A 379 -30.59 -24.36 8.99
N ASN A 380 -30.31 -24.94 7.80
CA ASN A 380 -29.85 -24.20 6.66
C ASN A 380 -30.83 -23.11 6.24
N ASP A 381 -32.13 -23.40 6.20
CA ASP A 381 -33.15 -22.39 5.82
C ASP A 381 -33.09 -21.16 6.74
N LYS A 382 -32.93 -21.38 8.06
CA LYS A 382 -32.81 -20.27 9.03
C LYS A 382 -31.46 -19.57 8.92
N ALA A 383 -30.40 -20.31 8.68
CA ALA A 383 -29.04 -19.75 8.46
C ALA A 383 -28.98 -18.92 7.18
N ASP A 384 -29.64 -19.36 6.10
CA ASP A 384 -29.77 -18.60 4.86
C ASP A 384 -30.55 -17.29 5.06
N GLU A 385 -31.61 -17.31 5.86
CA GLU A 385 -32.37 -16.10 6.25
C GLU A 385 -31.44 -15.07 6.93
N VAL A 386 -30.64 -15.53 7.91
CA VAL A 386 -29.66 -14.70 8.61
C VAL A 386 -28.60 -14.17 7.65
N PHE A 387 -28.05 -15.04 6.78
CA PHE A 387 -27.08 -14.66 5.76
C PHE A 387 -27.64 -13.57 4.83
N GLN A 388 -28.81 -13.78 4.25
CA GLN A 388 -29.45 -12.82 3.34
C GLN A 388 -29.73 -11.46 3.99
N THR A 389 -29.99 -11.46 5.29
CA THR A 389 -30.20 -10.23 6.06
C THR A 389 -28.89 -9.45 6.20
N LEU A 390 -27.84 -10.10 6.69
CA LEU A 390 -26.56 -9.45 6.99
C LEU A 390 -25.76 -9.11 5.73
N ALA A 391 -25.87 -9.90 4.67
CA ALA A 391 -25.18 -9.67 3.39
C ALA A 391 -25.61 -8.39 2.69
N LYS A 392 -26.71 -7.75 3.10
CA LYS A 392 -27.13 -6.43 2.60
C LYS A 392 -26.29 -5.31 3.19
N ALA A 393 -25.72 -5.50 4.38
CA ALA A 393 -24.96 -4.49 5.11
C ALA A 393 -23.44 -4.61 4.88
N PHE A 394 -22.93 -5.85 4.84
CA PHE A 394 -21.49 -6.11 4.73
C PHE A 394 -21.20 -7.53 4.20
N PRO A 395 -19.95 -7.81 3.72
CA PRO A 395 -19.55 -9.16 3.30
C PRO A 395 -19.64 -10.17 4.44
N VAL A 396 -20.32 -11.30 4.19
CA VAL A 396 -20.48 -12.43 5.11
C VAL A 396 -20.08 -13.72 4.41
N ASP A 397 -19.44 -14.63 5.16
CA ASP A 397 -19.20 -16.00 4.71
C ASP A 397 -20.28 -16.95 5.21
N TYR A 398 -20.42 -18.11 4.55
CA TYR A 398 -21.34 -19.16 4.94
C TYR A 398 -20.62 -20.51 4.91
N ASP A 399 -20.53 -21.19 6.06
CA ASP A 399 -19.81 -22.45 6.16
C ASP A 399 -20.59 -23.51 6.93
N GLU A 400 -20.98 -24.59 6.25
CA GLU A 400 -21.69 -25.75 6.80
C GLU A 400 -20.84 -27.03 6.86
N ALA A 401 -19.55 -26.95 6.41
CA ALA A 401 -18.73 -28.12 6.17
C ALA A 401 -17.89 -28.54 7.39
N GLY A 402 -18.15 -29.72 7.95
CA GLY A 402 -17.40 -30.30 9.05
C GLY A 402 -17.92 -29.88 10.45
N SER A 403 -17.16 -30.18 11.51
CA SER A 403 -17.52 -29.82 12.87
C SER A 403 -17.40 -28.30 13.10
N ILE A 404 -18.22 -27.78 14.04
CA ILE A 404 -18.23 -26.35 14.38
C ILE A 404 -16.86 -25.85 14.80
N GLY A 405 -16.07 -26.61 15.56
CA GLY A 405 -14.73 -26.24 15.97
C GLY A 405 -13.77 -26.07 14.77
N LYS A 406 -13.86 -26.95 13.75
CA LYS A 406 -13.07 -26.80 12.52
C LYS A 406 -13.47 -25.57 11.71
N ARG A 407 -14.76 -25.22 11.71
CA ARG A 407 -15.26 -24.02 11.03
C ARG A 407 -14.78 -22.75 11.73
N TYR A 408 -14.81 -22.69 13.06
CA TYR A 408 -14.22 -21.58 13.81
C TYR A 408 -12.74 -21.41 13.49
N ARG A 409 -11.95 -22.51 13.44
CA ARG A 409 -10.52 -22.45 13.08
C ARG A 409 -10.29 -21.87 11.68
N ARG A 410 -11.10 -22.26 10.69
CA ARG A 410 -11.01 -21.71 9.34
C ARG A 410 -11.28 -20.21 9.31
N GLN A 411 -12.27 -19.74 10.07
CA GLN A 411 -12.62 -18.34 10.15
C GLN A 411 -11.57 -17.52 10.92
N ASP A 412 -11.01 -18.07 12.01
CA ASP A 412 -9.90 -17.47 12.74
C ASP A 412 -8.69 -17.26 11.80
N GLU A 413 -8.36 -18.28 10.99
CA GLU A 413 -7.22 -18.28 10.06
C GLU A 413 -7.36 -17.30 8.90
N ILE A 414 -8.57 -17.00 8.46
CA ILE A 414 -8.84 -15.99 7.44
C ILE A 414 -9.24 -14.62 8.02
N GLY A 415 -9.16 -14.46 9.33
CA GLY A 415 -9.33 -13.17 9.99
C GLY A 415 -10.77 -12.68 10.11
N THR A 416 -11.79 -13.54 9.96
CA THR A 416 -13.19 -13.18 10.19
C THR A 416 -13.41 -12.88 11.67
N PRO A 417 -13.83 -11.66 12.06
CA PRO A 417 -13.88 -11.25 13.46
C PRO A 417 -15.02 -11.91 14.26
N TYR A 418 -16.14 -12.22 13.59
CA TYR A 418 -17.32 -12.75 14.26
C TYR A 418 -17.87 -14.00 13.57
N CYS A 419 -18.10 -15.07 14.34
CA CYS A 419 -18.79 -16.26 13.87
C CYS A 419 -20.19 -16.31 14.48
N ILE A 420 -21.21 -16.43 13.63
CA ILE A 420 -22.62 -16.44 14.00
C ILE A 420 -23.12 -17.88 13.88
N THR A 421 -23.33 -18.51 15.02
CA THR A 421 -23.82 -19.89 15.06
C THR A 421 -25.35 -19.90 15.15
N VAL A 422 -25.96 -20.58 14.19
CA VAL A 422 -27.39 -20.88 14.17
C VAL A 422 -27.58 -22.29 14.71
N ASP A 423 -28.29 -22.41 15.85
CA ASP A 423 -28.58 -23.66 16.58
C ASP A 423 -30.09 -23.99 16.61
N PHE A 424 -30.46 -25.05 17.29
CA PHE A 424 -31.87 -25.44 17.36
C PHE A 424 -32.68 -24.47 18.21
N ASP A 425 -32.10 -23.88 19.26
CA ASP A 425 -32.78 -22.89 20.10
C ASP A 425 -33.11 -21.63 19.32
N THR A 426 -32.32 -21.33 18.26
CA THR A 426 -32.57 -20.21 17.33
C THR A 426 -33.94 -20.27 16.68
N LEU A 427 -34.48 -21.48 16.45
CA LEU A 427 -35.83 -21.67 15.89
C LEU A 427 -36.95 -21.28 16.87
N GLU A 428 -36.66 -21.34 18.18
CA GLU A 428 -37.62 -21.06 19.24
C GLU A 428 -37.54 -19.61 19.72
N ASP A 429 -36.30 -19.09 19.94
CA ASP A 429 -36.08 -17.79 20.59
C ASP A 429 -35.66 -16.67 19.60
N ASN A 430 -35.43 -17.03 18.33
CA ASN A 430 -34.94 -16.09 17.28
C ASN A 430 -33.65 -15.36 17.67
N GLN A 431 -32.76 -16.04 18.42
CA GLN A 431 -31.44 -15.54 18.78
C GLN A 431 -30.35 -16.42 18.17
N VAL A 432 -29.16 -15.86 18.03
CA VAL A 432 -27.95 -16.54 17.52
C VAL A 432 -26.80 -16.38 18.50
N THR A 433 -25.85 -17.30 18.46
CA THR A 433 -24.62 -17.19 19.23
C THR A 433 -23.57 -16.50 18.37
N VAL A 434 -23.04 -15.37 18.83
CA VAL A 434 -21.93 -14.63 18.22
C VAL A 434 -20.66 -14.94 18.99
N ARG A 435 -19.67 -15.52 18.31
CA ARG A 435 -18.34 -15.79 18.85
C ARG A 435 -17.35 -14.72 18.34
N ASP A 436 -16.65 -14.09 19.26
CA ASP A 436 -15.54 -13.21 18.97
C ASP A 436 -14.26 -14.02 18.66
N ARG A 437 -13.56 -13.68 17.56
CA ARG A 437 -12.32 -14.35 17.12
C ARG A 437 -11.19 -14.21 18.13
N ASP A 438 -11.02 -13.00 18.68
CA ASP A 438 -9.84 -12.66 19.47
C ASP A 438 -9.94 -13.20 20.91
N THR A 439 -11.08 -13.03 21.53
CA THR A 439 -11.33 -13.50 22.90
C THR A 439 -11.86 -14.93 22.99
N MET A 440 -12.42 -15.46 21.90
CA MET A 440 -13.20 -16.72 21.83
C MET A 440 -14.47 -16.70 22.69
N GLU A 441 -14.82 -15.58 23.29
CA GLU A 441 -16.05 -15.43 24.04
C GLU A 441 -17.28 -15.55 23.13
N GLN A 442 -18.37 -16.05 23.69
CA GLN A 442 -19.62 -16.25 22.98
C GLN A 442 -20.75 -15.55 23.72
N ILE A 443 -21.52 -14.79 22.99
CA ILE A 443 -22.72 -14.11 23.49
C ILE A 443 -23.93 -14.55 22.65
N ARG A 444 -25.13 -14.60 23.30
CA ARG A 444 -26.36 -14.86 22.60
C ARG A 444 -27.14 -13.57 22.45
N ILE A 445 -27.50 -13.22 21.21
CA ILE A 445 -28.20 -11.97 20.90
C ILE A 445 -29.33 -12.22 19.88
N PRO A 446 -30.41 -11.40 19.88
CA PRO A 446 -31.44 -11.42 18.85
C PRO A 446 -30.90 -11.20 17.46
N ILE A 447 -31.43 -11.91 16.46
CA ILE A 447 -30.99 -11.81 15.06
C ILE A 447 -31.07 -10.37 14.53
N ASP A 448 -32.12 -9.62 14.89
CA ASP A 448 -32.32 -8.24 14.48
C ASP A 448 -31.32 -7.24 15.09
N GLN A 449 -30.55 -7.64 16.08
CA GLN A 449 -29.49 -6.82 16.70
C GLN A 449 -28.08 -7.12 16.16
N VAL A 450 -27.90 -8.22 15.42
CA VAL A 450 -26.58 -8.67 14.95
C VAL A 450 -25.94 -7.65 14.01
N GLU A 451 -26.71 -7.11 13.06
CA GLU A 451 -26.21 -6.11 12.11
C GLU A 451 -25.67 -4.87 12.85
N LYS A 452 -26.44 -4.34 13.80
CA LYS A 452 -26.04 -3.19 14.60
C LYS A 452 -24.77 -3.50 15.42
N TYR A 453 -24.77 -4.67 16.11
CA TYR A 453 -23.63 -5.09 16.92
C TYR A 453 -22.32 -5.14 16.12
N ILE A 454 -22.35 -5.69 14.89
CA ILE A 454 -21.17 -5.78 14.03
C ILE A 454 -20.81 -4.41 13.46
N SER A 455 -21.79 -3.61 13.03
CA SER A 455 -21.57 -2.28 12.46
C SER A 455 -20.84 -1.35 13.43
N GLU A 456 -21.19 -1.38 14.72
CA GLU A 456 -20.51 -0.61 15.78
C GLU A 456 -19.05 -1.03 15.97
N LYS A 457 -18.68 -2.27 15.63
CA LYS A 457 -17.31 -2.80 15.76
C LYS A 457 -16.43 -2.57 14.52
N ILE A 458 -17.04 -2.21 13.41
CA ILE A 458 -16.33 -1.88 12.15
C ILE A 458 -15.85 -0.42 12.16
N GLU A 459 -16.39 0.43 13.00
CA GLU A 459 -15.97 1.83 13.13
C GLU A 459 -14.53 1.96 13.65
N PHE A 460 -13.78 2.99 13.18
CA PHE A 460 -12.37 3.24 13.53
C PHE A 460 -12.02 4.73 13.43
#